data_bd39e00421ac658aaee093711c7e950a
#
_entry.id   bd39e00421ac658aaee093711c7e950a
#
_cell.length_a   1.000
_cell.length_b   1.000
_cell.length_c   1.000
_cell.angle_alpha   90.00
_cell.angle_beta   90.00
_cell.angle_gamma   90.00
#
_symmetry.space_group_name_H-M   'P 1'
#
loop_
_entity.id
_entity.type
_entity.pdbx_description
1 polymer ?
#
loop_
_entity_poly.entity_id
_entity_poly.type
_entity_poly.pdbx_seq_one_letter_code
_entity_poly.pdbx_strand_id
1 'polypeptide(L)'
;MRKYNGINRRGFLRSAMLSGAAMCVSSISNEMVANESRDKQEPLALGSKVAAGISAKRTLGSGTASMVVSAIGFGCMGLNYHRSQHPGKKQVIALVHEAIDRGVTLFDTAESYGYQTNERLVGEALKGYSDRVFVTTKFGHKFVDGVQIKTEEDSSPNNIRKVCENSLRNLGVETLGMFYQHRADPNTP
;
A
#
# COMPACT_ATOMS: atom_id res chain seq x y z
N MET A 1 -11.98 0.60 -22.30
CA MET A 1 -11.27 1.06 -21.07
C MET A 1 -12.31 1.53 -20.05
N ARG A 2 -12.49 0.83 -18.94
CA ARG A 2 -13.33 1.32 -17.83
C ARG A 2 -12.50 2.31 -17.02
N LYS A 3 -12.91 3.56 -16.99
CA LYS A 3 -12.31 4.57 -16.11
C LYS A 3 -12.62 4.17 -14.66
N TYR A 4 -11.58 3.93 -13.88
CA TYR A 4 -11.70 3.74 -12.43
C TYR A 4 -12.03 5.10 -11.79
N ASN A 5 -13.16 5.17 -11.10
CA ASN A 5 -13.56 6.33 -10.31
C ASN A 5 -13.12 6.16 -8.86
N GLY A 6 -11.82 6.05 -8.61
CA GLY A 6 -11.28 6.07 -7.26
C GLY A 6 -11.53 7.39 -6.54
N ILE A 7 -11.22 7.43 -5.25
CA ILE A 7 -11.33 8.65 -4.45
C ILE A 7 -10.32 9.66 -4.98
N ASN A 8 -10.78 10.62 -5.75
CA ASN A 8 -9.96 11.75 -6.19
C ASN A 8 -10.06 12.90 -5.18
N ARG A 9 -9.16 13.89 -5.33
CA ARG A 9 -9.07 15.05 -4.44
C ARG A 9 -10.42 15.75 -4.19
N ARG A 10 -11.29 15.85 -5.22
CA ARG A 10 -12.63 16.46 -5.10
C ARG A 10 -13.65 15.53 -4.45
N GLY A 11 -13.59 14.22 -4.73
CA GLY A 11 -14.50 13.21 -4.17
C GLY A 11 -14.24 12.96 -2.70
N PHE A 12 -12.96 12.90 -2.28
CA PHE A 12 -12.57 12.73 -0.87
C PHE A 12 -13.08 13.88 0.01
N LEU A 13 -12.93 15.13 -0.45
CA LEU A 13 -13.40 16.30 0.30
C LEU A 13 -14.93 16.35 0.44
N ARG A 14 -15.68 15.73 -0.46
CA ARG A 14 -17.15 15.62 -0.37
C ARG A 14 -17.61 14.44 0.50
N SER A 15 -16.93 13.30 0.43
CA SER A 15 -17.29 12.08 1.18
C SER A 15 -16.92 12.17 2.66
N ALA A 16 -15.84 12.88 3.02
CA ALA A 16 -15.43 13.07 4.42
C ALA A 16 -16.44 13.90 5.24
N MET A 17 -17.43 14.52 4.60
CA MET A 17 -18.50 15.25 5.28
C MET A 17 -19.74 14.39 5.59
N LEU A 18 -19.86 13.16 5.09
CA LEU A 18 -21.13 12.43 5.08
C LEU A 18 -21.13 11.04 5.74
N SER A 19 -19.98 10.48 6.16
CA SER A 19 -20.03 9.16 6.82
C SER A 19 -18.78 8.89 7.66
N GLY A 20 -18.95 8.84 8.96
CA GLY A 20 -18.02 8.23 9.90
C GLY A 20 -18.17 6.70 9.86
N ALA A 21 -17.63 6.06 8.85
CA ALA A 21 -17.57 4.62 8.80
C ALA A 21 -16.10 4.16 8.67
N ALA A 22 -15.52 3.79 9.81
CA ALA A 22 -14.26 3.08 9.87
C ALA A 22 -14.53 1.60 9.54
N MET A 23 -13.94 1.09 8.45
CA MET A 23 -13.86 -0.36 8.24
C MET A 23 -12.65 -0.91 8.99
N CYS A 24 -12.90 -1.61 10.09
CA CYS A 24 -11.92 -2.46 10.75
C CYS A 24 -11.72 -3.74 9.93
N VAL A 25 -10.51 -3.97 9.44
CA VAL A 25 -10.08 -5.28 8.98
C VAL A 25 -9.37 -5.96 10.14
N SER A 26 -10.00 -7.00 10.69
CA SER A 26 -9.45 -7.81 11.78
C SER A 26 -8.21 -8.60 11.33
N SER A 27 -7.18 -8.53 12.15
CA SER A 27 -5.93 -9.30 12.02
C SER A 27 -6.20 -10.79 12.18
N ILE A 28 -5.81 -11.59 11.22
CA ILE A 28 -5.70 -13.06 11.37
C ILE A 28 -4.30 -13.35 11.87
N SER A 29 -4.21 -13.83 13.10
CA SER A 29 -2.99 -14.34 13.72
C SER A 29 -2.64 -15.69 13.10
N ASN A 30 -1.46 -15.81 12.49
CA ASN A 30 -0.89 -17.10 12.11
C ASN A 30 0.08 -17.54 13.20
N GLU A 31 -0.24 -18.61 13.88
CA GLU A 31 0.71 -19.39 14.70
C GLU A 31 1.70 -20.11 13.78
N MET A 32 2.99 -19.81 13.94
CA MET A 32 4.06 -20.57 13.32
C MET A 32 4.37 -21.81 14.15
N VAL A 33 4.06 -22.98 13.61
CA VAL A 33 4.60 -24.26 14.08
C VAL A 33 5.90 -24.52 13.31
N ALA A 34 7.00 -24.51 14.03
CA ALA A 34 8.30 -24.95 13.50
C ALA A 34 8.31 -26.48 13.40
N ASN A 35 8.58 -27.00 12.21
CA ASN A 35 8.95 -28.40 12.02
C ASN A 35 10.24 -28.46 11.21
N GLU A 36 11.34 -28.85 11.88
CA GLU A 36 12.61 -29.14 11.23
C GLU A 36 12.56 -30.56 10.64
N SER A 37 12.65 -30.66 9.33
CA SER A 37 13.21 -31.85 8.69
C SER A 37 13.97 -31.45 7.43
N ARG A 38 15.29 -31.62 7.49
CA ARG A 38 16.21 -31.54 6.35
C ARG A 38 15.86 -32.63 5.36
N ASP A 39 15.45 -32.27 4.18
CA ASP A 39 15.53 -33.16 3.03
C ASP A 39 15.98 -32.40 1.79
N LYS A 40 16.77 -33.10 0.98
CA LYS A 40 17.49 -32.56 -0.18
C LYS A 40 16.48 -32.03 -1.21
N GLN A 41 16.41 -30.71 -1.37
CA GLN A 41 15.58 -30.08 -2.39
C GLN A 41 16.30 -30.10 -3.75
N GLU A 42 15.73 -30.85 -4.69
CA GLU A 42 15.94 -30.61 -6.12
C GLU A 42 15.47 -29.19 -6.48
N PRO A 43 16.09 -28.51 -7.46
CA PRO A 43 15.64 -27.17 -7.87
C PRO A 43 14.24 -27.28 -8.45
N LEU A 44 13.27 -26.79 -7.69
CA LEU A 44 11.89 -26.62 -8.12
C LEU A 44 11.84 -25.83 -9.42
N ALA A 45 11.22 -26.39 -10.43
CA ALA A 45 10.82 -25.68 -11.64
C ALA A 45 9.79 -24.59 -11.25
N LEU A 46 10.30 -23.44 -10.82
CA LEU A 46 9.53 -22.34 -10.22
C LEU A 46 8.66 -21.58 -11.24
N GLY A 47 8.88 -21.79 -12.54
CA GLY A 47 8.31 -20.93 -13.57
C GLY A 47 6.80 -21.02 -13.77
N SER A 48 6.19 -22.22 -13.75
CA SER A 48 4.79 -22.37 -14.18
C SER A 48 3.76 -22.14 -13.06
N LYS A 49 4.07 -22.51 -11.81
CA LYS A 49 3.14 -22.30 -10.67
C LYS A 49 3.11 -20.85 -10.18
N VAL A 50 4.22 -20.13 -10.27
CA VAL A 50 4.28 -18.70 -9.88
C VAL A 50 3.51 -17.83 -10.87
N ALA A 51 3.59 -18.13 -12.16
CA ALA A 51 2.84 -17.41 -13.19
C ALA A 51 1.31 -17.52 -12.99
N ALA A 52 0.80 -18.68 -12.63
CA ALA A 52 -0.64 -18.87 -12.36
C ALA A 52 -1.13 -18.08 -11.15
N GLY A 53 -0.33 -17.95 -10.09
CA GLY A 53 -0.69 -17.18 -8.88
C GLY A 53 -0.78 -15.67 -9.15
N ILE A 54 0.10 -15.12 -9.95
CA ILE A 54 0.15 -13.69 -10.25
C ILE A 54 -0.92 -13.28 -11.28
N SER A 55 -1.36 -14.18 -12.15
CA SER A 55 -2.45 -13.93 -13.10
C SER A 55 -3.82 -13.93 -12.43
N ALA A 56 -3.99 -14.56 -11.26
CA ALA A 56 -5.24 -14.55 -10.52
C ALA A 56 -5.60 -13.13 -10.06
N LYS A 57 -6.88 -12.78 -10.10
CA LYS A 57 -7.41 -11.47 -9.72
C LYS A 57 -8.34 -11.58 -8.53
N ARG A 58 -8.48 -10.46 -7.80
CA ARG A 58 -9.43 -10.27 -6.71
C ARG A 58 -10.14 -8.94 -6.88
N THR A 59 -11.41 -8.88 -6.51
CA THR A 59 -12.15 -7.62 -6.44
C THR A 59 -12.15 -7.14 -5.00
N LEU A 60 -11.65 -5.94 -4.77
CA LEU A 60 -11.69 -5.23 -3.49
C LEU A 60 -12.74 -4.13 -3.59
N GLY A 61 -13.54 -3.97 -2.54
CA GLY A 61 -14.64 -3.00 -2.52
C GLY A 61 -15.87 -3.46 -3.31
N SER A 62 -16.83 -2.57 -3.49
CA SER A 62 -18.09 -2.83 -4.18
C SER A 62 -18.58 -1.61 -4.97
N GLY A 63 -19.50 -1.81 -5.89
CA GLY A 63 -20.08 -0.74 -6.69
C GLY A 63 -19.03 0.03 -7.49
N THR A 64 -19.16 1.35 -7.53
CA THR A 64 -18.27 2.25 -8.27
C THR A 64 -16.88 2.39 -7.64
N ALA A 65 -16.72 1.98 -6.38
CA ALA A 65 -15.45 2.00 -5.65
C ALA A 65 -14.70 0.65 -5.69
N SER A 66 -15.15 -0.30 -6.52
CA SER A 66 -14.48 -1.60 -6.65
C SER A 66 -13.19 -1.50 -7.47
N MET A 67 -12.16 -2.23 -7.04
CA MET A 67 -10.88 -2.41 -7.73
C MET A 67 -10.67 -3.87 -8.08
N VAL A 68 -10.30 -4.17 -9.31
CA VAL A 68 -9.85 -5.52 -9.70
C VAL A 68 -8.32 -5.53 -9.67
N VAL A 69 -7.76 -6.22 -8.70
CA VAL A 69 -6.32 -6.27 -8.44
C VAL A 69 -5.76 -7.68 -8.60
N SER A 70 -4.44 -7.80 -8.70
CA SER A 70 -3.77 -9.11 -8.61
C SER A 70 -4.04 -9.74 -7.24
N ALA A 71 -4.14 -11.08 -7.20
CA ALA A 71 -4.36 -11.82 -5.95
C ALA A 71 -3.22 -11.64 -4.94
N ILE A 72 -2.03 -11.25 -5.41
CA ILE A 72 -0.85 -10.92 -4.62
C ILE A 72 -0.59 -9.42 -4.79
N GLY A 73 -0.44 -8.69 -3.66
CA GLY A 73 0.01 -7.32 -3.63
C GLY A 73 1.50 -7.21 -3.30
N PHE A 74 2.10 -6.09 -3.61
CA PHE A 74 3.49 -5.76 -3.33
C PHE A 74 3.58 -4.79 -2.14
N GLY A 75 4.14 -5.25 -1.02
CA GLY A 75 4.40 -4.42 0.15
C GLY A 75 5.68 -3.60 -0.04
N CYS A 76 5.57 -2.27 -0.03
CA CYS A 76 6.69 -1.38 -0.34
C CYS A 76 7.55 -1.01 0.86
N MET A 77 7.17 -1.37 2.11
CA MET A 77 7.87 -0.97 3.32
C MET A 77 9.37 -1.30 3.27
N GLY A 78 9.72 -2.50 2.85
CA GLY A 78 11.11 -2.98 2.83
C GLY A 78 12.00 -2.35 1.75
N LEU A 79 11.48 -1.48 0.90
CA LEU A 79 12.25 -0.85 -0.18
C LEU A 79 13.29 0.16 0.35
N ASN A 80 12.94 0.92 1.40
CA ASN A 80 13.85 1.88 2.04
C ASN A 80 13.54 2.14 3.52
N TYR A 81 12.83 1.21 4.19
CA TYR A 81 12.44 1.35 5.58
C TYR A 81 12.46 0.01 6.32
N HIS A 82 12.71 0.02 7.63
CA HIS A 82 12.65 -1.12 8.55
C HIS A 82 13.71 -2.23 8.36
N ARG A 83 14.70 -2.03 7.51
CA ARG A 83 15.81 -2.97 7.29
C ARG A 83 17.13 -2.25 7.44
N SER A 84 18.17 -2.96 7.85
CA SER A 84 19.53 -2.39 7.98
C SER A 84 20.19 -2.12 6.63
N GLN A 85 19.79 -2.85 5.60
CA GLN A 85 20.27 -2.66 4.22
C GLN A 85 19.09 -2.56 3.27
N HIS A 86 19.15 -1.57 2.39
CA HIS A 86 18.14 -1.33 1.37
C HIS A 86 18.77 -1.38 -0.02
N PRO A 87 18.04 -1.86 -1.02
CA PRO A 87 18.52 -1.76 -2.40
C PRO A 87 18.66 -0.29 -2.80
N GLY A 88 19.60 -0.01 -3.68
CA GLY A 88 19.73 1.31 -4.28
C GLY A 88 18.49 1.68 -5.11
N LYS A 89 18.22 2.97 -5.28
CA LYS A 89 17.04 3.48 -6.00
C LYS A 89 16.82 2.82 -7.36
N LYS A 90 17.89 2.64 -8.17
CA LYS A 90 17.78 1.96 -9.47
C LYS A 90 17.30 0.52 -9.35
N GLN A 91 17.76 -0.19 -8.32
CA GLN A 91 17.36 -1.58 -8.06
C GLN A 91 15.91 -1.65 -7.59
N VAL A 92 15.45 -0.69 -6.77
CA VAL A 92 14.05 -0.58 -6.35
C VAL A 92 13.14 -0.38 -7.56
N ILE A 93 13.48 0.56 -8.44
CA ILE A 93 12.69 0.81 -9.65
C ILE A 93 12.62 -0.45 -10.52
N ALA A 94 13.76 -1.10 -10.76
CA ALA A 94 13.80 -2.34 -11.54
C ALA A 94 12.95 -3.45 -10.91
N LEU A 95 13.00 -3.61 -9.58
CA LEU A 95 12.22 -4.60 -8.84
C LEU A 95 10.71 -4.34 -8.96
N VAL A 96 10.29 -3.08 -8.83
CA VAL A 96 8.87 -2.69 -8.98
C VAL A 96 8.39 -2.93 -10.40
N HIS A 97 9.18 -2.57 -11.42
CA HIS A 97 8.84 -2.82 -12.81
C HIS A 97 8.72 -4.33 -13.10
N GLU A 98 9.66 -5.13 -12.60
CA GLU A 98 9.60 -6.60 -12.72
C GLU A 98 8.33 -7.17 -12.07
N ALA A 99 7.92 -6.65 -10.91
CA ALA A 99 6.68 -7.05 -10.26
C ALA A 99 5.45 -6.72 -11.13
N ILE A 100 5.43 -5.54 -11.77
CA ILE A 100 4.36 -5.12 -12.69
C ILE A 100 4.33 -6.05 -13.92
N ASP A 101 5.48 -6.34 -14.50
CA ASP A 101 5.59 -7.21 -15.68
C ASP A 101 5.16 -8.65 -15.38
N ARG A 102 5.35 -9.09 -14.12
CA ARG A 102 4.80 -10.37 -13.61
C ARG A 102 3.31 -10.32 -13.25
N GLY A 103 2.64 -9.21 -13.46
CA GLY A 103 1.20 -9.08 -13.29
C GLY A 103 0.74 -8.58 -11.91
N VAL A 104 1.64 -8.09 -11.05
CA VAL A 104 1.27 -7.40 -9.82
C VAL A 104 0.64 -6.06 -10.17
N THR A 105 -0.53 -5.78 -9.60
CA THR A 105 -1.28 -4.55 -9.85
C THR A 105 -1.67 -3.79 -8.58
N LEU A 106 -1.29 -4.29 -7.40
CA LEU A 106 -1.56 -3.65 -6.11
C LEU A 106 -0.24 -3.40 -5.37
N PHE A 107 0.03 -2.14 -5.06
CA PHE A 107 1.22 -1.69 -4.34
C PHE A 107 0.80 -0.97 -3.06
N ASP A 108 1.34 -1.40 -1.92
CA ASP A 108 0.97 -0.88 -0.62
C ASP A 108 2.16 -0.19 0.06
N THR A 109 1.96 1.07 0.44
CA THR A 109 2.92 1.90 1.17
C THR A 109 2.28 2.56 2.39
N ALA A 110 2.96 3.50 3.04
CA ALA A 110 2.42 4.33 4.12
C ALA A 110 3.21 5.64 4.27
N GLU A 111 2.54 6.70 4.75
CA GLU A 111 3.17 7.96 5.13
C GLU A 111 4.34 7.74 6.08
N SER A 112 4.16 6.85 7.07
CA SER A 112 5.14 6.60 8.13
C SER A 112 6.40 5.87 7.69
N TYR A 113 6.41 5.27 6.51
CA TYR A 113 7.60 4.57 6.02
C TYR A 113 8.69 5.56 5.63
N GLY A 114 9.68 5.75 6.54
CA GLY A 114 10.73 6.75 6.41
C GLY A 114 10.20 8.18 6.30
N TYR A 115 9.06 8.46 6.92
CA TYR A 115 8.33 9.73 6.83
C TYR A 115 8.30 10.29 5.40
N GLN A 116 7.35 9.76 4.61
CA GLN A 116 7.10 10.16 3.21
C GLN A 116 8.19 9.78 2.18
N THR A 117 9.39 9.34 2.60
CA THR A 117 10.45 9.01 1.64
C THR A 117 10.13 7.74 0.85
N ASN A 118 9.41 6.79 1.45
CA ASN A 118 8.95 5.58 0.79
C ASN A 118 7.92 5.91 -0.29
N GLU A 119 6.93 6.75 0.04
CA GLU A 119 5.92 7.17 -0.94
C GLU A 119 6.54 7.86 -2.16
N ARG A 120 7.54 8.73 -1.97
CA ARG A 120 8.25 9.37 -3.10
C ARG A 120 8.99 8.37 -3.95
N LEU A 121 9.67 7.41 -3.34
CA LEU A 121 10.37 6.34 -4.05
C LEU A 121 9.40 5.45 -4.84
N VAL A 122 8.28 5.06 -4.21
CA VAL A 122 7.22 4.27 -4.85
C VAL A 122 6.57 5.06 -5.99
N GLY A 123 6.25 6.33 -5.77
CA GLY A 123 5.68 7.20 -6.81
C GLY A 123 6.58 7.33 -8.04
N GLU A 124 7.89 7.46 -7.80
CA GLU A 124 8.87 7.47 -8.89
C GLU A 124 8.94 6.13 -9.64
N ALA A 125 8.91 5.02 -8.90
CA ALA A 125 8.94 3.69 -9.49
C ALA A 125 7.65 3.35 -10.27
N LEU A 126 6.50 3.91 -9.86
CA LEU A 126 5.20 3.70 -10.52
C LEU A 126 4.89 4.74 -11.60
N LYS A 127 5.79 5.69 -11.85
CA LYS A 127 5.59 6.72 -12.87
C LYS A 127 5.40 6.09 -14.26
N GLY A 128 4.28 6.44 -14.91
CA GLY A 128 3.89 5.89 -16.21
C GLY A 128 3.08 4.58 -16.14
N TYR A 129 2.78 4.09 -14.94
CA TYR A 129 1.99 2.87 -14.74
C TYR A 129 0.64 3.10 -14.05
N SER A 130 0.23 4.37 -13.86
CA SER A 130 -0.98 4.75 -13.11
C SER A 130 -2.29 4.17 -13.66
N ASP A 131 -2.32 3.79 -14.92
CA ASP A 131 -3.44 3.13 -15.60
C ASP A 131 -3.44 1.59 -15.44
N ARG A 132 -2.34 1.02 -14.98
CA ARG A 132 -2.12 -0.42 -14.85
C ARG A 132 -2.12 -0.91 -13.40
N VAL A 133 -1.87 -0.02 -12.43
CA VAL A 133 -1.68 -0.39 -11.04
C VAL A 133 -2.55 0.48 -10.11
N PHE A 134 -2.80 -0.07 -8.93
CA PHE A 134 -3.40 0.64 -7.80
C PHE A 134 -2.36 0.81 -6.71
N VAL A 135 -2.23 2.00 -6.19
CA VAL A 135 -1.41 2.27 -5.01
C VAL A 135 -2.28 2.56 -3.81
N THR A 136 -1.94 1.95 -2.69
CA THR A 136 -2.61 2.15 -1.40
C THR A 136 -1.63 2.73 -0.40
N THR A 137 -2.12 3.57 0.51
CA THR A 137 -1.32 4.16 1.57
C THR A 137 -2.14 4.36 2.83
N LYS A 138 -1.49 4.78 3.91
CA LYS A 138 -2.04 4.75 5.26
C LYS A 138 -1.84 6.08 5.96
N PHE A 139 -2.76 6.38 6.91
CA PHE A 139 -2.68 7.52 7.82
C PHE A 139 -2.78 7.07 9.28
N GLY A 140 -2.61 7.99 10.21
CA GLY A 140 -2.97 7.82 11.61
C GLY A 140 -1.81 7.91 12.58
N HIS A 141 -0.56 7.83 12.15
CA HIS A 141 0.55 8.11 13.04
C HIS A 141 0.72 9.61 13.28
N LYS A 142 1.06 9.97 14.50
CA LYS A 142 1.37 11.37 14.86
C LYS A 142 2.83 11.68 14.52
N PHE A 143 3.02 12.80 13.83
CA PHE A 143 4.34 13.35 13.53
C PHE A 143 4.44 14.80 13.99
N VAL A 144 5.56 15.14 14.64
CA VAL A 144 5.94 16.51 14.99
C VAL A 144 7.30 16.76 14.35
N ASP A 145 7.39 17.77 13.50
CA ASP A 145 8.62 18.14 12.76
C ASP A 145 9.30 16.96 12.05
N GLY A 146 8.50 16.06 11.49
CA GLY A 146 8.97 14.87 10.77
C GLY A 146 9.37 13.70 11.66
N VAL A 147 9.25 13.82 12.97
CA VAL A 147 9.55 12.76 13.94
C VAL A 147 8.25 12.09 14.38
N GLN A 148 8.19 10.77 14.27
CA GLN A 148 7.04 10.00 14.74
C GLN A 148 6.99 9.97 16.25
N ILE A 149 5.85 10.36 16.84
CA ILE A 149 5.54 10.17 18.25
C ILE A 149 4.95 8.77 18.43
N LYS A 150 5.78 7.83 18.82
CA LYS A 150 5.43 6.39 18.84
C LYS A 150 4.33 6.01 19.84
N THR A 151 4.03 6.89 20.80
CA THR A 151 3.03 6.69 21.84
C THR A 151 1.68 7.30 21.52
N GLU A 152 1.56 7.99 20.39
CA GLU A 152 0.37 8.73 20.02
C GLU A 152 0.01 8.50 18.55
N GLU A 153 -1.28 8.39 18.32
CA GLU A 153 -1.86 8.38 16.98
C GLU A 153 -2.64 9.69 16.76
N ASP A 154 -2.84 10.05 15.49
CA ASP A 154 -3.65 11.21 15.12
C ASP A 154 -4.50 10.87 13.89
N SER A 155 -5.71 10.40 14.16
CA SER A 155 -6.74 10.15 13.15
C SER A 155 -7.78 11.26 13.08
N SER A 156 -7.42 12.45 13.52
CA SER A 156 -8.30 13.62 13.40
C SER A 156 -8.61 13.93 11.93
N PRO A 157 -9.82 14.46 11.62
CA PRO A 157 -10.19 14.82 10.25
C PRO A 157 -9.20 15.76 9.55
N ASN A 158 -8.56 16.64 10.32
CA ASN A 158 -7.56 17.57 9.78
C ASN A 158 -6.27 16.84 9.38
N ASN A 159 -5.79 15.91 10.23
CA ASN A 159 -4.61 15.12 9.91
C ASN A 159 -4.89 14.17 8.73
N ILE A 160 -6.03 13.50 8.71
CA ILE A 160 -6.44 12.64 7.60
C ILE A 160 -6.38 13.39 6.26
N ARG A 161 -6.95 14.60 6.17
CA ARG A 161 -6.89 15.42 4.96
C ARG A 161 -5.47 15.79 4.58
N LYS A 162 -4.69 16.28 5.55
CA LYS A 162 -3.28 16.65 5.36
C LYS A 162 -2.44 15.48 4.83
N VAL A 163 -2.58 14.31 5.46
CA VAL A 163 -1.85 13.10 5.04
C VAL A 163 -2.30 12.66 3.65
N CYS A 164 -3.59 12.63 3.36
CA CYS A 164 -4.10 12.28 2.03
C CYS A 164 -3.51 13.17 0.92
N GLU A 165 -3.52 14.49 1.12
CA GLU A 165 -2.96 15.43 0.16
C GLU A 165 -1.45 15.28 0.00
N ASN A 166 -0.73 15.01 1.09
CA ASN A 166 0.70 14.74 1.06
C ASN A 166 1.01 13.45 0.29
N SER A 167 0.27 12.38 0.57
CA SER A 167 0.44 11.09 -0.09
C SER A 167 0.18 11.18 -1.59
N LEU A 168 -0.88 11.87 -2.02
CA LEU A 168 -1.15 12.13 -3.43
C LEU A 168 0.03 12.84 -4.12
N ARG A 169 0.60 13.87 -3.45
CA ARG A 169 1.77 14.59 -3.97
C ARG A 169 3.03 13.73 -4.02
N ASN A 170 3.31 12.99 -2.94
CA ASN A 170 4.50 12.15 -2.85
C ASN A 170 4.48 11.01 -3.86
N LEU A 171 3.32 10.39 -4.04
CA LEU A 171 3.12 9.30 -4.99
C LEU A 171 2.97 9.80 -6.44
N GLY A 172 2.73 11.10 -6.64
CA GLY A 172 2.53 11.67 -7.97
C GLY A 172 1.27 11.17 -8.67
N VAL A 173 0.22 10.84 -7.90
CA VAL A 173 -1.06 10.33 -8.39
C VAL A 173 -2.22 11.27 -8.06
N GLU A 174 -3.27 11.25 -8.87
CA GLU A 174 -4.49 12.01 -8.60
C GLU A 174 -5.50 11.26 -7.73
N THR A 175 -5.35 9.93 -7.64
CA THR A 175 -6.25 9.05 -6.88
C THR A 175 -5.46 7.97 -6.17
N LEU A 176 -5.88 7.65 -4.93
CA LEU A 176 -5.41 6.49 -4.19
C LEU A 176 -6.36 5.32 -4.44
N GLY A 177 -5.82 4.13 -4.63
CA GLY A 177 -6.61 2.91 -4.70
C GLY A 177 -7.36 2.68 -3.39
N MET A 178 -6.64 2.78 -2.27
CA MET A 178 -7.19 2.70 -0.93
C MET A 178 -6.39 3.62 -0.01
N PHE A 179 -7.10 4.27 0.92
CA PHE A 179 -6.51 5.09 1.97
C PHE A 179 -7.11 4.65 3.29
N TYR A 180 -6.30 4.15 4.22
CA TYR A 180 -6.80 3.51 5.42
C TYR A 180 -5.94 3.79 6.64
N GLN A 181 -6.54 3.59 7.81
CA GLN A 181 -5.90 3.83 9.10
C GLN A 181 -4.82 2.76 9.35
N HIS A 182 -3.64 3.20 9.73
CA HIS A 182 -2.48 2.32 9.95
C HIS A 182 -2.59 1.58 11.28
N ARG A 183 -3.07 2.27 12.32
CA ARG A 183 -3.36 1.73 13.65
C ARG A 183 -4.60 2.38 14.19
N ALA A 184 -5.33 1.65 15.02
CA ALA A 184 -6.48 2.22 15.72
C ALA A 184 -6.02 3.39 16.63
N ASP A 185 -6.71 4.52 16.51
CA ASP A 185 -6.53 5.68 17.37
C ASP A 185 -7.59 5.62 18.47
N PRO A 186 -7.21 5.43 19.74
CA PRO A 186 -8.18 5.33 20.84
C PRO A 186 -8.92 6.63 21.12
N ASN A 187 -8.43 7.76 20.59
CA ASN A 187 -9.02 9.08 20.80
C ASN A 187 -9.95 9.52 19.66
N THR A 188 -10.06 8.73 18.62
CA THR A 188 -10.90 9.04 17.45
C THR A 188 -11.81 7.83 17.18
N PRO A 189 -13.16 8.00 17.23
CA PRO A 189 -14.13 6.93 17.02
C PRO A 189 -14.16 6.42 15.58
#